data_932466e42a07f203ea67d45e884fec6d
#
_entry.id   932466e42a07f203ea67d45e884fec6d
#
_cell.length_a   1.000
_cell.length_b   1.000
_cell.length_c   1.000
_cell.angle_alpha   90.00
_cell.angle_beta   90.00
_cell.angle_gamma   90.00
#
_symmetry.space_group_name_H-M   'P 1'
#
loop_
_entity.id
_entity.type
_entity.pdbx_description
1 polymer ?
#
loop_
_entity_poly.entity_id
_entity_poly.type
_entity_poly.pdbx_seq_one_letter_code
_entity_poly.pdbx_strand_id
1 'polypeptide(L)'
;MPTAISQLIEQVGKVGVALPMAIWGMRAGGPALGAAGALLGTSIAEGAALLYMAVKHLLSRRAFAQVAQDESAAVLSRKRIAIRLATISIPITLGACIVPLAGWIDSFMLTNLMEGGGMDTTEVLVRYGLYSGMVLTLINVPTALAMAMSTNLVPAISAGMARGDREYVSRESITGLRIAAVIGFPCAVGMSILAKPILFLFYSGSYTAEHLTIAGKLLQMSAMTIGLFTMVQATSGILQGCGKQRIPMYTLLAGVACKVLLNFLLVRIPALNIHGAPIASLVCYTVSMAPNLYYVVKYAARRFPVTDIVLRPLAATLAMGTVVWLLWQKLFTESYLSAGRGKLMIAVIVCVAAGIAVYVVCAVLFKAVRSEDLPARLRRRAKR
;
A
#
# COMPACT_ATOMS: atom_id res chain seq x y z
N MET A 1 19.86 5.55 9.27
CA MET A 1 20.18 4.19 9.76
C MET A 1 19.48 3.80 11.09
N PRO A 2 19.43 4.61 12.18
CA PRO A 2 18.80 4.16 13.44
C PRO A 2 17.32 3.81 13.33
N THR A 3 16.53 4.58 12.58
CA THR A 3 15.11 4.34 12.32
C THR A 3 14.84 3.03 11.56
N ALA A 4 15.67 2.68 10.58
CA ALA A 4 15.54 1.42 9.85
C ALA A 4 15.81 0.20 10.76
N ILE A 5 16.78 0.31 11.67
CA ILE A 5 17.07 -0.75 12.65
C ILE A 5 15.94 -0.89 13.65
N SER A 6 15.36 0.23 14.15
CA SER A 6 14.21 0.15 15.05
C SER A 6 12.99 -0.50 14.41
N GLN A 7 12.74 -0.22 13.12
CA GLN A 7 11.68 -0.89 12.36
C GLN A 7 11.95 -2.38 12.16
N LEU A 8 13.22 -2.78 11.93
CA LEU A 8 13.58 -4.20 11.87
C LEU A 8 13.35 -4.90 13.21
N ILE A 9 13.75 -4.28 14.34
CA ILE A 9 13.50 -4.80 15.69
C ILE A 9 12.00 -4.98 15.93
N GLU A 10 11.19 -4.00 15.53
CA GLU A 10 9.74 -4.06 15.62
C GLU A 10 9.16 -5.24 14.81
N GLN A 11 9.55 -5.40 13.55
CA GLN A 11 9.02 -6.46 12.68
C GLN A 11 9.48 -7.86 13.13
N VAL A 12 10.75 -8.01 13.49
CA VAL A 12 11.27 -9.27 14.04
C VAL A 12 10.61 -9.60 15.38
N GLY A 13 10.41 -8.58 16.23
CA GLY A 13 9.70 -8.72 17.49
C GLY A 13 8.23 -9.13 17.31
N LYS A 14 7.52 -8.58 16.32
CA LYS A 14 6.14 -8.99 16.00
C LYS A 14 6.07 -10.48 15.64
N VAL A 15 7.00 -10.98 14.86
CA VAL A 15 7.05 -12.42 14.54
C VAL A 15 7.52 -13.25 15.73
N GLY A 16 8.57 -12.82 16.44
CA GLY A 16 9.22 -13.60 17.50
C GLY A 16 8.49 -13.58 18.85
N VAL A 17 7.68 -12.56 19.13
CA VAL A 17 6.96 -12.38 20.40
C VAL A 17 5.45 -12.48 20.22
N ALA A 18 4.87 -11.73 19.26
CA ALA A 18 3.42 -11.68 19.11
C ALA A 18 2.84 -13.03 18.64
N LEU A 19 3.52 -13.72 17.73
CA LEU A 19 3.05 -15.02 17.24
C LEU A 19 3.04 -16.11 18.33
N PRO A 20 4.12 -16.34 19.12
CA PRO A 20 4.08 -17.27 20.25
C PRO A 20 3.03 -16.89 21.30
N MET A 21 2.90 -15.61 21.65
CA MET A 21 1.88 -15.15 22.60
C MET A 21 0.46 -15.36 22.10
N ALA A 22 0.22 -15.15 20.79
CA ALA A 22 -1.08 -15.46 20.17
C ALA A 22 -1.39 -16.96 20.25
N ILE A 23 -0.44 -17.81 19.92
CA ILE A 23 -0.59 -19.29 19.99
C ILE A 23 -0.83 -19.75 21.43
N TRP A 24 -0.09 -19.19 22.39
CA TRP A 24 -0.29 -19.50 23.80
C TRP A 24 -1.68 -19.06 24.28
N GLY A 25 -2.10 -17.84 23.96
CA GLY A 25 -3.43 -17.32 24.30
C GLY A 25 -4.57 -18.14 23.68
N MET A 26 -4.43 -18.57 22.43
CA MET A 26 -5.38 -19.45 21.75
C MET A 26 -5.54 -20.79 22.50
N ARG A 27 -4.44 -21.39 22.99
CA ARG A 27 -4.48 -22.64 23.75
C ARG A 27 -5.03 -22.48 25.16
N ALA A 28 -4.79 -21.32 25.79
CA ALA A 28 -5.21 -21.05 27.17
C ALA A 28 -6.69 -20.69 27.33
N GLY A 29 -7.30 -20.03 26.34
CA GLY A 29 -8.67 -19.54 26.47
C GLY A 29 -9.35 -19.13 25.17
N GLY A 30 -8.93 -19.71 24.06
CA GLY A 30 -9.58 -19.57 22.76
C GLY A 30 -9.24 -18.26 22.00
N PRO A 31 -10.05 -17.91 20.97
CA PRO A 31 -9.72 -16.83 20.02
C PRO A 31 -9.53 -15.46 20.65
N ALA A 32 -10.32 -15.14 21.69
CA ALA A 32 -10.25 -13.85 22.38
C ALA A 32 -8.91 -13.64 23.12
N LEU A 33 -8.44 -14.66 23.86
CA LEU A 33 -7.13 -14.61 24.51
C LEU A 33 -5.98 -14.72 23.51
N GLY A 34 -6.18 -15.40 22.39
CA GLY A 34 -5.22 -15.41 21.29
C GLY A 34 -5.03 -14.02 20.68
N ALA A 35 -6.12 -13.28 20.42
CA ALA A 35 -6.06 -11.93 19.95
C ALA A 35 -5.42 -10.96 20.96
N ALA A 36 -5.75 -11.09 22.25
CA ALA A 36 -5.13 -10.30 23.31
C ALA A 36 -3.62 -10.58 23.40
N GLY A 37 -3.20 -11.85 23.29
CA GLY A 37 -1.79 -12.25 23.26
C GLY A 37 -1.03 -11.65 22.08
N ALA A 38 -1.63 -11.64 20.88
CA ALA A 38 -1.05 -11.00 19.72
C ALA A 38 -0.83 -9.51 19.93
N LEU A 39 -1.83 -8.80 20.47
CA LEU A 39 -1.75 -7.35 20.75
C LEU A 39 -0.68 -7.03 21.81
N LEU A 40 -0.63 -7.78 22.90
CA LEU A 40 0.42 -7.63 23.92
C LEU A 40 1.81 -7.87 23.33
N GLY A 41 1.98 -8.91 22.51
CA GLY A 41 3.25 -9.20 21.84
C GLY A 41 3.69 -8.09 20.88
N THR A 42 2.77 -7.48 20.12
CA THR A 42 3.09 -6.32 19.28
C THR A 42 3.52 -5.11 20.11
N SER A 43 2.82 -4.83 21.23
CA SER A 43 3.19 -3.73 22.14
C SER A 43 4.58 -3.92 22.77
N ILE A 44 4.95 -5.15 23.11
CA ILE A 44 6.29 -5.48 23.61
C ILE A 44 7.34 -5.23 22.52
N ALA A 45 7.08 -5.62 21.28
CA ALA A 45 7.99 -5.40 20.16
C ALA A 45 8.20 -3.90 19.86
N GLU A 46 7.14 -3.10 19.92
CA GLU A 46 7.19 -1.65 19.78
C GLU A 46 7.95 -0.99 20.95
N GLY A 47 7.73 -1.49 22.17
CA GLY A 47 8.49 -1.05 23.36
C GLY A 47 9.98 -1.33 23.22
N ALA A 48 10.39 -2.47 22.68
CA ALA A 48 11.80 -2.80 22.41
C ALA A 48 12.40 -1.87 21.35
N ALA A 49 11.67 -1.55 20.29
CA ALA A 49 12.09 -0.60 19.25
C ALA A 49 12.25 0.81 19.83
N LEU A 50 11.34 1.25 20.69
CA LEU A 50 11.42 2.53 21.40
C LEU A 50 12.65 2.57 22.33
N LEU A 51 12.88 1.52 23.11
CA LEU A 51 14.04 1.41 23.99
C LEU A 51 15.36 1.51 23.21
N TYR A 52 15.47 0.80 22.08
CA TYR A 52 16.61 0.91 21.18
C TYR A 52 16.86 2.37 20.73
N MET A 53 15.80 3.07 20.30
CA MET A 53 15.90 4.46 19.87
C MET A 53 16.31 5.39 21.03
N ALA A 54 15.76 5.19 22.22
CA ALA A 54 16.10 5.96 23.41
C ALA A 54 17.57 5.76 23.80
N VAL A 55 18.05 4.53 23.85
CA VAL A 55 19.46 4.20 24.13
C VAL A 55 20.38 4.82 23.07
N LYS A 56 20.03 4.68 21.80
CA LYS A 56 20.80 5.27 20.69
C LYS A 56 20.87 6.79 20.77
N HIS A 57 19.76 7.44 21.13
CA HIS A 57 19.73 8.90 21.34
C HIS A 57 20.64 9.32 22.51
N LEU A 58 20.57 8.60 23.64
CA LEU A 58 21.42 8.88 24.81
C LEU A 58 22.92 8.75 24.47
N LEU A 59 23.29 7.68 23.75
CA LEU A 59 24.67 7.46 23.32
C LEU A 59 25.16 8.49 22.29
N SER A 60 24.26 9.04 21.47
CA SER A 60 24.59 10.03 20.45
C SER A 60 24.56 11.48 20.96
N ARG A 61 24.19 11.74 22.22
CA ARG A 61 24.10 13.08 22.81
C ARG A 61 25.39 13.88 22.69
N ARG A 62 26.56 13.24 22.84
CA ARG A 62 27.88 13.91 22.73
C ARG A 62 28.15 14.40 21.31
N ALA A 63 27.77 13.62 20.30
CA ALA A 63 27.92 14.03 18.89
C ALA A 63 26.99 15.21 18.51
N PHE A 64 25.78 15.25 19.06
CA PHE A 64 24.86 16.39 18.88
C PHE A 64 25.33 17.64 19.61
N ALA A 65 25.96 17.52 20.79
CA ALA A 65 26.51 18.66 21.53
C ALA A 65 27.65 19.36 20.79
N GLN A 66 28.46 18.62 20.03
CA GLN A 66 29.54 19.20 19.21
C GLN A 66 29.01 19.99 18.00
N VAL A 67 27.90 19.55 17.39
CA VAL A 67 27.24 20.27 16.28
C VAL A 67 26.52 21.55 16.77
N ALA A 68 26.09 21.57 18.04
CA ALA A 68 25.40 22.72 18.63
C ALA A 68 26.34 23.90 19.03
N GLN A 69 27.66 23.73 18.91
CA GLN A 69 28.66 24.78 19.19
C GLN A 69 28.93 25.72 18.00
N ASP A 70 28.27 25.52 16.85
CA ASP A 70 28.38 26.43 15.73
C ASP A 70 27.63 27.74 16.04
N GLU A 71 28.39 28.77 16.52
CA GLU A 71 27.86 30.05 17.03
C GLU A 71 27.09 30.90 16.02
N SER A 72 27.09 30.51 14.72
CA SER A 72 26.41 31.24 13.66
C SER A 72 24.93 30.89 13.47
N ALA A 73 24.40 29.88 14.16
CA ALA A 73 23.00 29.50 14.05
C ALA A 73 22.11 30.35 14.97
N ALA A 74 21.22 31.14 14.39
CA ALA A 74 20.20 31.89 15.15
C ALA A 74 19.43 30.94 16.09
N VAL A 75 19.62 31.08 17.39
CA VAL A 75 18.98 30.27 18.43
C VAL A 75 17.48 30.53 18.40
N LEU A 76 16.73 29.67 17.72
CA LEU A 76 15.27 29.72 17.76
C LEU A 76 14.78 29.35 19.15
N SER A 77 13.89 30.18 19.72
CA SER A 77 13.22 29.88 21.00
C SER A 77 12.57 28.49 20.95
N ARG A 78 12.72 27.69 22.01
CA ARG A 78 12.10 26.34 22.16
C ARG A 78 10.61 26.35 21.84
N LYS A 79 9.88 27.38 22.23
CA LYS A 79 8.45 27.57 21.92
C LYS A 79 8.22 27.71 20.42
N ARG A 80 9.06 28.44 19.71
CA ARG A 80 8.96 28.66 18.27
C ARG A 80 9.26 27.36 17.49
N ILE A 81 10.25 26.60 17.95
CA ILE A 81 10.56 25.26 17.40
C ILE A 81 9.39 24.30 17.61
N ALA A 82 8.82 24.23 18.82
CA ALA A 82 7.69 23.36 19.14
C ALA A 82 6.45 23.69 18.30
N ILE A 83 6.11 24.99 18.15
CA ILE A 83 4.99 25.42 17.30
C ILE A 83 5.23 25.04 15.85
N ARG A 84 6.45 25.25 15.33
CA ARG A 84 6.78 24.89 13.94
C ARG A 84 6.69 23.38 13.70
N LEU A 85 7.21 22.58 14.63
CA LEU A 85 7.09 21.12 14.59
C LEU A 85 5.61 20.69 14.62
N ALA A 86 4.81 21.23 15.54
CA ALA A 86 3.39 20.90 15.63
C ALA A 86 2.64 21.29 14.35
N THR A 87 2.90 22.46 13.79
CA THR A 87 2.25 22.93 12.56
C THR A 87 2.53 22.01 11.35
N ILE A 88 3.69 21.38 11.30
CA ILE A 88 4.05 20.44 10.24
C ILE A 88 3.53 19.04 10.56
N SER A 89 3.71 18.57 11.80
CA SER A 89 3.41 17.20 12.20
C SER A 89 1.91 16.92 12.28
N ILE A 90 1.10 17.85 12.80
CA ILE A 90 -0.35 17.64 12.96
C ILE A 90 -1.04 17.29 11.64
N PRO A 91 -0.89 18.05 10.52
CA PRO A 91 -1.53 17.70 9.26
C PRO A 91 -1.05 16.35 8.69
N ILE A 92 0.23 16.02 8.88
CA ILE A 92 0.79 14.74 8.40
C ILE A 92 0.20 13.58 9.22
N THR A 93 0.15 13.72 10.54
CA THR A 93 -0.43 12.70 11.44
C THR A 93 -1.92 12.52 11.18
N LEU A 94 -2.68 13.61 11.09
CA LEU A 94 -4.11 13.53 10.74
C LEU A 94 -4.30 12.85 9.37
N GLY A 95 -3.51 13.19 8.37
CA GLY A 95 -3.52 12.52 7.07
C GLY A 95 -3.21 11.01 7.16
N ALA A 96 -2.25 10.63 7.99
CA ALA A 96 -1.90 9.23 8.21
C ALA A 96 -2.99 8.45 8.97
N CYS A 97 -3.74 9.10 9.87
CA CYS A 97 -4.85 8.49 10.61
C CYS A 97 -6.10 8.24 9.75
N ILE A 98 -6.26 8.91 8.61
CA ILE A 98 -7.47 8.78 7.77
C ILE A 98 -7.64 7.33 7.29
N VAL A 99 -6.59 6.66 6.86
CA VAL A 99 -6.68 5.28 6.33
C VAL A 99 -7.04 4.27 7.43
N PRO A 100 -6.38 4.23 8.61
CA PRO A 100 -6.81 3.38 9.72
C PRO A 100 -8.24 3.65 10.20
N LEU A 101 -8.63 4.93 10.30
CA LEU A 101 -10.00 5.30 10.68
C LEU A 101 -11.02 4.83 9.63
N ALA A 102 -10.72 4.98 8.34
CA ALA A 102 -11.57 4.46 7.27
C ALA A 102 -11.72 2.94 7.36
N GLY A 103 -10.66 2.20 7.68
CA GLY A 103 -10.71 0.76 7.91
C GLY A 103 -11.59 0.38 9.10
N TRP A 104 -11.53 1.14 10.19
CA TRP A 104 -12.40 0.94 11.35
C TRP A 104 -13.87 1.24 11.02
N ILE A 105 -14.14 2.33 10.30
CA ILE A 105 -15.48 2.67 9.81
C ILE A 105 -16.01 1.56 8.88
N ASP A 106 -15.17 1.07 7.97
CA ASP A 106 -15.54 -0.06 7.10
C ASP A 106 -15.92 -1.29 7.91
N SER A 107 -15.16 -1.65 8.93
CA SER A 107 -15.42 -2.81 9.78
C SER A 107 -16.81 -2.72 10.42
N PHE A 108 -17.08 -1.61 11.10
CA PHE A 108 -18.34 -1.37 11.76
C PHE A 108 -19.51 -1.27 10.77
N MET A 109 -19.30 -0.56 9.68
CA MET A 109 -20.35 -0.27 8.72
C MET A 109 -20.74 -1.49 7.87
N LEU A 110 -19.75 -2.24 7.36
CA LEU A 110 -20.01 -3.41 6.51
C LEU A 110 -20.75 -4.51 7.29
N THR A 111 -20.33 -4.78 8.54
CA THR A 111 -21.02 -5.79 9.36
C THR A 111 -22.45 -5.40 9.67
N ASN A 112 -22.70 -4.19 10.16
CA ASN A 112 -24.05 -3.74 10.49
C ASN A 112 -24.97 -3.62 9.26
N LEU A 113 -24.46 -3.22 8.10
CA LEU A 113 -25.28 -3.13 6.88
C LEU A 113 -25.67 -4.50 6.33
N MET A 114 -24.78 -5.50 6.44
CA MET A 114 -25.10 -6.87 6.03
C MET A 114 -26.12 -7.54 6.97
N GLU A 115 -25.96 -7.35 8.29
CA GLU A 115 -26.93 -7.83 9.29
C GLU A 115 -28.29 -7.15 9.11
N GLY A 116 -28.31 -5.83 8.92
CA GLY A 116 -29.53 -5.06 8.63
C GLY A 116 -30.20 -5.45 7.31
N GLY A 117 -29.47 -6.08 6.39
CA GLY A 117 -30.01 -6.70 5.17
C GLY A 117 -30.58 -8.10 5.35
N GLY A 118 -30.65 -8.62 6.60
CA GLY A 118 -31.25 -9.91 6.94
C GLY A 118 -30.27 -11.09 6.86
N MET A 119 -28.96 -10.84 6.78
CA MET A 119 -27.95 -11.90 6.80
C MET A 119 -27.67 -12.33 8.23
N ASP A 120 -27.49 -13.64 8.44
CA ASP A 120 -27.10 -14.18 9.75
C ASP A 120 -25.75 -13.62 10.22
N THR A 121 -25.64 -13.28 11.51
CA THR A 121 -24.43 -12.71 12.12
C THR A 121 -23.18 -13.56 11.86
N THR A 122 -23.32 -14.90 11.90
CA THR A 122 -22.22 -15.82 11.64
C THR A 122 -21.70 -15.69 10.21
N GLU A 123 -22.62 -15.63 9.23
CA GLU A 123 -22.27 -15.46 7.82
C GLU A 123 -21.66 -14.08 7.54
N VAL A 124 -22.16 -13.02 8.20
CA VAL A 124 -21.59 -11.67 8.14
C VAL A 124 -20.15 -11.67 8.62
N LEU A 125 -19.87 -12.27 9.77
CA LEU A 125 -18.51 -12.36 10.32
C LEU A 125 -17.57 -13.15 9.42
N VAL A 126 -18.06 -14.25 8.82
CA VAL A 126 -17.28 -15.03 7.85
C VAL A 126 -16.95 -14.18 6.63
N ARG A 127 -17.91 -13.53 5.99
CA ARG A 127 -17.69 -12.71 4.79
C ARG A 127 -16.77 -11.53 5.05
N TYR A 128 -16.97 -10.85 6.19
CA TYR A 128 -16.09 -9.76 6.59
C TYR A 128 -14.66 -10.28 6.88
N GLY A 129 -14.55 -11.44 7.53
CA GLY A 129 -13.27 -12.11 7.78
C GLY A 129 -12.52 -12.49 6.49
N LEU A 130 -13.22 -12.98 5.47
CA LEU A 130 -12.67 -13.23 4.14
C LEU A 130 -12.12 -11.93 3.52
N TYR A 131 -12.89 -10.85 3.59
CA TYR A 131 -12.47 -9.55 3.04
C TYR A 131 -11.30 -8.94 3.81
N SER A 132 -11.41 -8.79 5.13
CA SER A 132 -10.39 -8.13 5.94
C SER A 132 -9.15 -8.99 6.18
N GLY A 133 -9.34 -10.28 6.46
CA GLY A 133 -8.24 -11.19 6.81
C GLY A 133 -7.48 -11.74 5.60
N MET A 134 -8.14 -11.99 4.48
CA MET A 134 -7.47 -12.55 3.31
C MET A 134 -7.23 -11.51 2.23
N VAL A 135 -8.28 -10.83 1.76
CA VAL A 135 -8.21 -9.95 0.60
C VAL A 135 -7.33 -8.73 0.90
N LEU A 136 -7.61 -8.00 1.98
CA LEU A 136 -6.83 -6.81 2.35
C LEU A 136 -5.39 -7.17 2.72
N THR A 137 -5.15 -8.33 3.33
CA THR A 137 -3.79 -8.79 3.67
C THR A 137 -2.94 -8.98 2.41
N LEU A 138 -3.49 -9.59 1.36
CA LEU A 138 -2.78 -9.76 0.08
C LEU A 138 -2.55 -8.42 -0.63
N ILE A 139 -3.51 -7.50 -0.60
CA ILE A 139 -3.39 -6.16 -1.18
C ILE A 139 -2.33 -5.32 -0.45
N ASN A 140 -2.15 -5.53 0.85
CA ASN A 140 -1.17 -4.78 1.63
C ASN A 140 0.28 -5.02 1.17
N VAL A 141 0.59 -6.16 0.53
CA VAL A 141 1.95 -6.44 0.04
C VAL A 141 2.40 -5.44 -1.04
N PRO A 142 1.70 -5.27 -2.18
CA PRO A 142 2.08 -4.27 -3.17
C PRO A 142 1.89 -2.83 -2.68
N THR A 143 0.91 -2.57 -1.81
CA THR A 143 0.70 -1.21 -1.29
C THR A 143 1.83 -0.75 -0.35
N ALA A 144 2.47 -1.68 0.38
CA ALA A 144 3.65 -1.37 1.18
C ALA A 144 4.82 -0.86 0.33
N LEU A 145 5.01 -1.42 -0.89
CA LEU A 145 6.01 -0.91 -1.85
C LEU A 145 5.69 0.52 -2.29
N ALA A 146 4.42 0.82 -2.55
CA ALA A 146 3.97 2.17 -2.91
C ALA A 146 4.24 3.19 -1.79
N MET A 147 4.00 2.80 -0.53
CA MET A 147 4.30 3.65 0.63
C MET A 147 5.81 3.92 0.77
N ALA A 148 6.64 2.89 0.59
CA ALA A 148 8.09 3.04 0.63
C ALA A 148 8.61 3.98 -0.47
N MET A 149 8.02 3.93 -1.66
CA MET A 149 8.35 4.86 -2.75
C MET A 149 7.95 6.30 -2.41
N SER A 150 6.74 6.50 -1.90
CA SER A 150 6.24 7.81 -1.49
C SER A 150 7.17 8.48 -0.47
N THR A 151 7.60 7.74 0.55
CA THR A 151 8.51 8.24 1.59
C THR A 151 9.88 8.65 1.03
N ASN A 152 10.36 8.01 -0.04
CA ASN A 152 11.60 8.38 -0.70
C ASN A 152 11.47 9.63 -1.58
N LEU A 153 10.28 9.89 -2.13
CA LEU A 153 10.02 11.08 -2.94
C LEU A 153 10.04 12.37 -2.11
N VAL A 154 9.56 12.34 -0.87
CA VAL A 154 9.47 13.51 0.00
C VAL A 154 10.82 14.24 0.15
N PRO A 155 11.93 13.59 0.60
CA PRO A 155 13.20 14.28 0.76
C PRO A 155 13.82 14.73 -0.58
N ALA A 156 13.64 13.95 -1.67
CA ALA A 156 14.15 14.32 -2.98
C ALA A 156 13.49 15.61 -3.49
N ILE A 157 12.17 15.68 -3.43
CA ILE A 157 11.40 16.86 -3.82
C ILE A 157 11.69 18.07 -2.91
N SER A 158 11.74 17.86 -1.59
CA SER A 158 12.05 18.93 -0.63
C SER A 158 13.44 19.54 -0.86
N ALA A 159 14.45 18.71 -1.17
CA ALA A 159 15.79 19.18 -1.48
C ALA A 159 15.82 20.01 -2.77
N GLY A 160 15.08 19.61 -3.81
CA GLY A 160 14.92 20.39 -5.03
C GLY A 160 14.23 21.72 -4.81
N MET A 161 13.16 21.73 -4.01
CA MET A 161 12.43 22.94 -3.64
C MET A 161 13.31 23.92 -2.84
N ALA A 162 14.11 23.42 -1.90
CA ALA A 162 15.04 24.24 -1.10
C ALA A 162 16.12 24.91 -1.95
N ARG A 163 16.56 24.26 -3.03
CA ARG A 163 17.53 24.82 -4.00
C ARG A 163 16.91 25.74 -5.07
N GLY A 164 15.58 25.84 -5.10
CA GLY A 164 14.88 26.55 -6.17
C GLY A 164 14.94 25.89 -7.55
N ASP A 165 15.43 24.63 -7.61
CA ASP A 165 15.61 23.87 -8.86
C ASP A 165 14.30 23.22 -9.30
N ARG A 166 13.47 24.03 -9.96
CA ARG A 166 12.14 23.59 -10.45
C ARG A 166 12.23 22.51 -11.53
N GLU A 167 13.31 22.47 -12.28
CA GLU A 167 13.50 21.45 -13.33
C GLU A 167 13.76 20.09 -12.69
N TYR A 168 14.63 20.04 -11.70
CA TYR A 168 14.87 18.84 -10.89
C TYR A 168 13.59 18.34 -10.22
N VAL A 169 12.83 19.23 -9.57
CA VAL A 169 11.53 18.87 -8.94
C VAL A 169 10.57 18.29 -9.95
N SER A 170 10.45 18.90 -11.13
CA SER A 170 9.57 18.40 -12.19
C SER A 170 10.00 17.03 -12.69
N ARG A 171 11.29 16.82 -12.92
CA ARG A 171 11.85 15.54 -13.38
C ARG A 171 11.65 14.43 -12.35
N GLU A 172 11.96 14.68 -11.07
CA GLU A 172 11.77 13.71 -10.00
C GLU A 172 10.29 13.37 -9.78
N SER A 173 9.39 14.37 -9.91
CA SER A 173 7.95 14.14 -9.81
C SER A 173 7.42 13.24 -10.92
N ILE A 174 7.80 13.50 -12.17
CA ILE A 174 7.40 12.67 -13.32
C ILE A 174 7.97 11.26 -13.19
N THR A 175 9.23 11.13 -12.78
CA THR A 175 9.88 9.83 -12.56
C THR A 175 9.16 9.06 -11.46
N GLY A 176 8.85 9.70 -10.33
CA GLY A 176 8.12 9.07 -9.23
C GLY A 176 6.73 8.57 -9.64
N LEU A 177 5.97 9.38 -10.38
CA LEU A 177 4.66 8.97 -10.90
C LEU A 177 4.77 7.81 -11.89
N ARG A 178 5.77 7.84 -12.79
CA ARG A 178 6.00 6.75 -13.74
C ARG A 178 6.37 5.44 -13.04
N ILE A 179 7.28 5.48 -12.05
CA ILE A 179 7.65 4.29 -11.29
C ILE A 179 6.45 3.76 -10.50
N ALA A 180 5.60 4.63 -9.93
CA ALA A 180 4.36 4.21 -9.27
C ALA A 180 3.42 3.46 -10.22
N ALA A 181 3.25 3.94 -11.44
CA ALA A 181 2.44 3.28 -12.47
C ALA A 181 3.07 1.96 -12.94
N VAL A 182 4.40 1.94 -13.16
CA VAL A 182 5.17 0.76 -13.58
C VAL A 182 5.09 -0.37 -12.56
N ILE A 183 4.95 -0.08 -11.28
CA ILE A 183 4.79 -1.09 -10.22
C ILE A 183 3.32 -1.37 -9.96
N GLY A 184 2.50 -0.32 -9.82
CA GLY A 184 1.11 -0.45 -9.39
C GLY A 184 0.21 -1.16 -10.39
N PHE A 185 0.32 -0.85 -11.67
CA PHE A 185 -0.56 -1.41 -12.70
C PHE A 185 -0.36 -2.92 -12.91
N PRO A 186 0.86 -3.45 -13.08
CA PRO A 186 1.04 -4.89 -13.21
C PRO A 186 0.67 -5.66 -11.94
N CYS A 187 0.91 -5.10 -10.74
CA CYS A 187 0.44 -5.70 -9.50
C CYS A 187 -1.09 -5.77 -9.45
N ALA A 188 -1.79 -4.70 -9.86
CA ALA A 188 -3.25 -4.67 -9.89
C ALA A 188 -3.82 -5.74 -10.84
N VAL A 189 -3.37 -5.76 -12.09
CA VAL A 189 -3.88 -6.69 -13.12
C VAL A 189 -3.44 -8.13 -12.84
N GLY A 190 -2.17 -8.35 -12.47
CA GLY A 190 -1.66 -9.69 -12.16
C GLY A 190 -2.38 -10.32 -10.97
N MET A 191 -2.56 -9.57 -9.89
CA MET A 191 -3.30 -10.04 -8.71
C MET A 191 -4.80 -10.24 -9.00
N SER A 192 -5.39 -9.41 -9.86
CA SER A 192 -6.78 -9.56 -10.26
C SER A 192 -7.00 -10.86 -11.05
N ILE A 193 -6.13 -11.18 -12.02
CA ILE A 193 -6.24 -12.41 -12.84
C ILE A 193 -5.97 -13.66 -12.00
N LEU A 194 -4.96 -13.62 -11.13
CA LEU A 194 -4.56 -14.74 -10.29
C LEU A 194 -5.25 -14.77 -8.91
N ALA A 195 -6.31 -13.97 -8.70
CA ALA A 195 -6.96 -13.82 -7.41
C ALA A 195 -7.44 -15.16 -6.83
N LYS A 196 -8.19 -15.92 -7.61
CA LYS A 196 -8.74 -17.22 -7.20
C LYS A 196 -7.62 -18.24 -6.92
N PRO A 197 -6.67 -18.50 -7.86
CA PRO A 197 -5.57 -19.45 -7.59
C PRO A 197 -4.68 -19.07 -6.40
N ILE A 198 -4.41 -17.79 -6.18
CA ILE A 198 -3.64 -17.34 -5.03
C ILE A 198 -4.35 -17.68 -3.72
N LEU A 199 -5.64 -17.39 -3.61
CA LEU A 199 -6.41 -17.70 -2.40
C LEU A 199 -6.54 -19.20 -2.16
N PHE A 200 -6.77 -20.00 -3.20
CA PHE A 200 -6.79 -21.45 -3.06
C PHE A 200 -5.43 -22.00 -2.63
N LEU A 201 -4.33 -21.45 -3.14
CA LEU A 201 -2.98 -21.86 -2.73
C LEU A 201 -2.73 -21.65 -1.23
N PHE A 202 -3.09 -20.49 -0.71
CA PHE A 202 -2.79 -20.15 0.69
C PHE A 202 -3.82 -20.70 1.68
N TYR A 203 -5.11 -20.77 1.31
CA TYR A 203 -6.19 -20.96 2.29
C TYR A 203 -7.06 -22.21 2.07
N SER A 204 -6.79 -23.05 1.04
CA SER A 204 -7.60 -24.25 0.74
C SER A 204 -7.65 -25.31 1.86
N GLY A 205 -6.79 -25.22 2.87
CA GLY A 205 -6.82 -26.13 4.02
C GLY A 205 -7.69 -25.68 5.20
N SER A 206 -8.15 -24.42 5.17
CA SER A 206 -8.84 -23.82 6.32
C SER A 206 -10.26 -23.34 5.98
N TYR A 207 -10.59 -23.25 4.69
CA TYR A 207 -11.86 -22.70 4.22
C TYR A 207 -12.48 -23.55 3.10
N THR A 208 -13.80 -23.50 2.97
CA THR A 208 -14.53 -24.20 1.91
C THR A 208 -14.25 -23.59 0.53
N ALA A 209 -14.45 -24.37 -0.53
CA ALA A 209 -14.31 -23.88 -1.91
C ALA A 209 -15.25 -22.72 -2.23
N GLU A 210 -16.43 -22.68 -1.61
CA GLU A 210 -17.40 -21.61 -1.74
C GLU A 210 -16.84 -20.29 -1.14
N HIS A 211 -16.35 -20.31 0.10
CA HIS A 211 -15.74 -19.15 0.74
C HIS A 211 -14.55 -18.62 -0.07
N LEU A 212 -13.70 -19.50 -0.58
CA LEU A 212 -12.56 -19.12 -1.42
C LEU A 212 -12.99 -18.53 -2.77
N THR A 213 -14.13 -18.96 -3.28
CA THR A 213 -14.67 -18.40 -4.55
C THR A 213 -15.21 -16.98 -4.30
N ILE A 214 -15.91 -16.74 -3.19
CA ILE A 214 -16.36 -15.39 -2.77
C ILE A 214 -15.15 -14.48 -2.57
N ALA A 215 -14.17 -14.92 -1.77
CA ALA A 215 -12.93 -14.17 -1.53
C ALA A 215 -12.16 -13.90 -2.83
N GLY A 216 -12.18 -14.85 -3.80
CA GLY A 216 -11.57 -14.71 -5.11
C GLY A 216 -12.17 -13.55 -5.91
N LYS A 217 -13.49 -13.45 -5.95
CA LYS A 217 -14.17 -12.31 -6.58
C LYS A 217 -13.86 -10.99 -5.88
N LEU A 218 -13.87 -10.99 -4.54
CA LEU A 218 -13.51 -9.82 -3.74
C LEU A 218 -12.08 -9.37 -4.00
N LEU A 219 -11.11 -10.30 -4.05
CA LEU A 219 -9.72 -9.98 -4.35
C LEU A 219 -9.55 -9.48 -5.78
N GLN A 220 -10.24 -10.10 -6.74
CA GLN A 220 -10.23 -9.67 -8.14
C GLN A 220 -10.64 -8.21 -8.31
N MET A 221 -11.74 -7.81 -7.67
CA MET A 221 -12.23 -6.43 -7.71
C MET A 221 -11.33 -5.48 -6.91
N SER A 222 -10.92 -5.89 -5.72
CA SER A 222 -10.10 -5.08 -4.83
C SER A 222 -8.68 -4.87 -5.36
N ALA A 223 -8.12 -5.82 -6.12
CA ALA A 223 -6.78 -5.71 -6.69
C ALA A 223 -6.65 -4.49 -7.63
N MET A 224 -7.73 -4.09 -8.30
CA MET A 224 -7.71 -2.90 -9.15
C MET A 224 -7.45 -1.62 -8.36
N THR A 225 -7.75 -1.60 -7.06
CA THR A 225 -7.46 -0.44 -6.20
C THR A 225 -5.95 -0.22 -6.02
N ILE A 226 -5.11 -1.24 -6.19
CA ILE A 226 -3.65 -1.15 -6.03
C ILE A 226 -3.06 -0.09 -6.97
N GLY A 227 -3.47 -0.10 -8.25
CA GLY A 227 -2.98 0.85 -9.23
C GLY A 227 -3.31 2.30 -8.88
N LEU A 228 -4.56 2.56 -8.44
CA LEU A 228 -4.98 3.88 -8.01
C LEU A 228 -4.30 4.30 -6.69
N PHE A 229 -4.21 3.40 -5.73
CA PHE A 229 -3.54 3.66 -4.46
C PHE A 229 -2.06 4.01 -4.63
N THR A 230 -1.33 3.31 -5.51
CA THR A 230 0.08 3.64 -5.79
C THR A 230 0.23 5.05 -6.36
N MET A 231 -0.69 5.48 -7.23
CA MET A 231 -0.73 6.83 -7.76
C MET A 231 -1.07 7.87 -6.70
N VAL A 232 -2.03 7.57 -5.80
CA VAL A 232 -2.36 8.44 -4.64
C VAL A 232 -1.14 8.60 -3.74
N GLN A 233 -0.42 7.52 -3.45
CA GLN A 233 0.77 7.57 -2.61
C GLN A 233 1.90 8.40 -3.23
N ALA A 234 2.18 8.21 -4.53
CA ALA A 234 3.21 8.99 -5.24
C ALA A 234 2.86 10.48 -5.28
N THR A 235 1.62 10.82 -5.65
CA THR A 235 1.15 12.22 -5.67
C THR A 235 1.18 12.86 -4.28
N SER A 236 0.83 12.11 -3.24
CA SER A 236 0.89 12.56 -1.84
C SER A 236 2.33 12.85 -1.42
N GLY A 237 3.28 11.96 -1.72
CA GLY A 237 4.70 12.17 -1.42
C GLY A 237 5.27 13.40 -2.12
N ILE A 238 4.92 13.62 -3.39
CA ILE A 238 5.35 14.81 -4.14
C ILE A 238 4.79 16.10 -3.50
N LEU A 239 3.49 16.14 -3.19
CA LEU A 239 2.85 17.31 -2.57
C LEU A 239 3.39 17.59 -1.16
N GLN A 240 3.67 16.55 -0.36
CA GLN A 240 4.34 16.68 0.93
C GLN A 240 5.74 17.26 0.77
N GLY A 241 6.52 16.77 -0.20
CA GLY A 241 7.84 17.30 -0.53
C GLY A 241 7.81 18.77 -0.97
N CYS A 242 6.73 19.22 -1.61
CA CYS A 242 6.49 20.63 -1.95
C CYS A 242 5.98 21.48 -0.75
N GLY A 243 5.87 20.92 0.46
CA GLY A 243 5.31 21.60 1.63
C GLY A 243 3.79 21.81 1.58
N LYS A 244 3.09 21.05 0.72
CA LYS A 244 1.64 21.14 0.52
C LYS A 244 0.89 19.94 1.13
N GLN A 245 1.34 19.46 2.29
CA GLN A 245 0.82 18.27 2.97
C GLN A 245 -0.68 18.30 3.30
N ARG A 246 -1.28 19.49 3.38
CA ARG A 246 -2.74 19.64 3.61
C ARG A 246 -3.57 19.15 2.43
N ILE A 247 -3.04 19.24 1.21
CA ILE A 247 -3.79 18.86 0.00
C ILE A 247 -4.09 17.36 0.00
N PRO A 248 -3.11 16.44 0.11
CA PRO A 248 -3.39 15.00 0.17
C PRO A 248 -4.30 14.63 1.34
N MET A 249 -4.20 15.31 2.47
CA MET A 249 -5.08 15.07 3.62
C MET A 249 -6.54 15.35 3.26
N TYR A 250 -6.85 16.52 2.68
CA TYR A 250 -8.23 16.87 2.33
C TYR A 250 -8.78 16.03 1.16
N THR A 251 -7.96 15.72 0.17
CA THR A 251 -8.39 14.89 -0.97
C THR A 251 -8.68 13.45 -0.54
N LEU A 252 -7.87 12.91 0.36
CA LEU A 252 -8.10 11.58 0.92
C LEU A 252 -9.34 11.56 1.83
N LEU A 253 -9.53 12.60 2.63
CA LEU A 253 -10.74 12.75 3.46
C LEU A 253 -12.01 12.80 2.60
N ALA A 254 -11.99 13.55 1.50
CA ALA A 254 -13.09 13.59 0.54
C ALA A 254 -13.33 12.22 -0.11
N GLY A 255 -12.26 11.50 -0.48
CA GLY A 255 -12.35 10.13 -0.99
C GLY A 255 -12.96 9.17 0.01
N VAL A 256 -12.57 9.24 1.29
CA VAL A 256 -13.14 8.40 2.37
C VAL A 256 -14.61 8.76 2.61
N ALA A 257 -14.99 10.03 2.58
CA ALA A 257 -16.40 10.43 2.69
C ALA A 257 -17.25 9.83 1.56
N CYS A 258 -16.75 9.89 0.31
CA CYS A 258 -17.41 9.22 -0.82
C CYS A 258 -17.48 7.69 -0.62
N LYS A 259 -16.43 7.08 -0.10
CA LYS A 259 -16.40 5.63 0.19
C LYS A 259 -17.47 5.24 1.23
N VAL A 260 -17.58 6.00 2.31
CA VAL A 260 -18.59 5.76 3.35
C VAL A 260 -20.00 5.83 2.75
N LEU A 261 -20.27 6.87 1.96
CA LEU A 261 -21.56 7.02 1.28
C LEU A 261 -21.83 5.85 0.32
N LEU A 262 -20.87 5.46 -0.49
CA LEU A 262 -21.02 4.35 -1.42
C LEU A 262 -21.16 3.00 -0.72
N ASN A 263 -20.42 2.75 0.36
CA ASN A 263 -20.61 1.55 1.17
C ASN A 263 -22.06 1.48 1.68
N PHE A 264 -22.59 2.60 2.20
CA PHE A 264 -23.98 2.68 2.67
C PHE A 264 -25.02 2.36 1.58
N LEU A 265 -24.76 2.80 0.35
CA LEU A 265 -25.67 2.56 -0.77
C LEU A 265 -25.51 1.16 -1.36
N LEU A 266 -24.26 0.73 -1.62
CA LEU A 266 -23.97 -0.48 -2.40
C LEU A 266 -24.10 -1.77 -1.57
N VAL A 267 -23.67 -1.75 -0.29
CA VAL A 267 -23.72 -2.95 0.57
C VAL A 267 -25.15 -3.35 0.91
N ARG A 268 -26.08 -2.40 0.94
CA ARG A 268 -27.51 -2.66 1.12
C ARG A 268 -28.18 -3.38 -0.05
N ILE A 269 -27.58 -3.35 -1.23
CA ILE A 269 -28.12 -4.03 -2.39
C ILE A 269 -27.80 -5.53 -2.27
N PRO A 270 -28.80 -6.43 -2.14
CA PRO A 270 -28.56 -7.87 -1.90
C PRO A 270 -27.69 -8.54 -2.97
N ALA A 271 -27.78 -8.07 -4.23
CA ALA A 271 -26.97 -8.59 -5.34
C ALA A 271 -25.48 -8.21 -5.26
N LEU A 272 -25.16 -7.07 -4.61
CA LEU A 272 -23.77 -6.60 -4.46
C LEU A 272 -23.18 -6.99 -3.11
N ASN A 273 -23.94 -6.74 -2.03
CA ASN A 273 -23.55 -7.06 -0.66
C ASN A 273 -22.10 -6.59 -0.37
N ILE A 274 -21.23 -7.44 0.19
CA ILE A 274 -19.82 -7.12 0.50
C ILE A 274 -18.99 -6.72 -0.73
N HIS A 275 -19.41 -7.11 -1.96
CA HIS A 275 -18.74 -6.70 -3.19
C HIS A 275 -18.85 -5.19 -3.47
N GLY A 276 -19.76 -4.49 -2.79
CA GLY A 276 -19.84 -3.01 -2.80
C GLY A 276 -18.58 -2.33 -2.24
N ALA A 277 -17.91 -2.94 -1.26
CA ALA A 277 -16.74 -2.35 -0.59
C ALA A 277 -15.53 -2.14 -1.52
N PRO A 278 -15.12 -3.08 -2.39
CA PRO A 278 -14.12 -2.84 -3.43
C PRO A 278 -14.47 -1.69 -4.38
N ILE A 279 -15.74 -1.58 -4.80
CA ILE A 279 -16.21 -0.52 -5.71
C ILE A 279 -16.09 0.84 -5.01
N ALA A 280 -16.56 0.93 -3.76
CA ALA A 280 -16.44 2.14 -2.95
C ALA A 280 -14.96 2.56 -2.75
N SER A 281 -14.07 1.59 -2.58
CA SER A 281 -12.62 1.83 -2.46
C SER A 281 -12.00 2.33 -3.77
N LEU A 282 -12.41 1.82 -4.93
CA LEU A 282 -12.00 2.32 -6.24
C LEU A 282 -12.38 3.80 -6.42
N VAL A 283 -13.62 4.14 -6.09
CA VAL A 283 -14.09 5.54 -6.17
C VAL A 283 -13.33 6.42 -5.17
N CYS A 284 -13.11 5.96 -3.93
CA CYS A 284 -12.31 6.67 -2.93
C CYS A 284 -10.95 7.09 -3.47
N TYR A 285 -10.19 6.15 -4.03
CA TYR A 285 -8.86 6.46 -4.55
C TYR A 285 -8.91 7.28 -5.84
N THR A 286 -9.93 7.13 -6.68
CA THR A 286 -10.12 7.97 -7.86
C THR A 286 -10.40 9.42 -7.46
N VAL A 287 -11.32 9.65 -6.51
CA VAL A 287 -11.65 10.99 -5.97
C VAL A 287 -10.44 11.62 -5.28
N SER A 288 -9.60 10.83 -4.63
CA SER A 288 -8.37 11.33 -4.00
C SER A 288 -7.28 11.63 -5.03
N MET A 289 -7.11 10.78 -6.05
CA MET A 289 -6.04 10.88 -7.04
C MET A 289 -6.23 12.08 -7.97
N ALA A 290 -7.44 12.32 -8.47
CA ALA A 290 -7.67 13.33 -9.49
C ALA A 290 -7.28 14.76 -9.04
N PRO A 291 -7.72 15.26 -7.86
CA PRO A 291 -7.26 16.55 -7.36
C PRO A 291 -5.76 16.56 -7.01
N ASN A 292 -5.24 15.47 -6.40
CA ASN A 292 -3.82 15.38 -6.11
C ASN A 292 -2.98 15.56 -7.37
N LEU A 293 -3.36 14.90 -8.46
CA LEU A 293 -2.67 15.02 -9.74
C LEU A 293 -2.71 16.43 -10.30
N TYR A 294 -3.88 17.10 -10.24
CA TYR A 294 -4.01 18.50 -10.62
C TYR A 294 -3.02 19.39 -9.84
N TYR A 295 -2.95 19.23 -8.53
CA TYR A 295 -2.04 20.00 -7.69
C TYR A 295 -0.57 19.64 -7.89
N VAL A 296 -0.24 18.40 -8.22
CA VAL A 296 1.14 18.00 -8.61
C VAL A 296 1.56 18.76 -9.88
N VAL A 297 0.70 18.83 -10.89
CA VAL A 297 0.97 19.59 -12.11
C VAL A 297 1.15 21.07 -11.80
N LYS A 298 0.33 21.62 -10.90
CA LYS A 298 0.39 23.04 -10.53
C LYS A 298 1.65 23.42 -9.75
N TYR A 299 2.13 22.56 -8.84
CA TYR A 299 3.19 22.92 -7.89
C TYR A 299 4.54 22.25 -8.17
N ALA A 300 4.56 21.09 -8.78
CA ALA A 300 5.77 20.29 -8.97
C ALA A 300 6.10 20.02 -10.44
N ALA A 301 5.18 19.45 -11.20
CA ALA A 301 5.42 19.02 -12.57
C ALA A 301 4.87 20.05 -13.56
N ARG A 302 5.74 20.71 -14.32
CA ARG A 302 5.32 21.68 -15.35
C ARG A 302 4.42 21.09 -16.45
N ARG A 303 4.53 19.79 -16.71
CA ARG A 303 3.76 19.03 -17.69
C ARG A 303 3.44 17.66 -17.13
N PHE A 304 2.31 17.08 -17.53
CA PHE A 304 1.94 15.70 -17.22
C PHE A 304 1.97 14.90 -18.51
N PRO A 305 3.06 14.20 -18.81
CA PRO A 305 3.16 13.36 -20.00
C PRO A 305 2.36 12.06 -19.79
N VAL A 306 1.06 12.12 -20.09
CA VAL A 306 0.10 10.99 -19.94
C VAL A 306 0.62 9.71 -20.62
N THR A 307 1.22 9.86 -21.80
CA THR A 307 1.83 8.76 -22.54
C THR A 307 2.89 8.03 -21.74
N ASP A 308 3.79 8.77 -21.11
CA ASP A 308 4.94 8.19 -20.40
C ASP A 308 4.56 7.63 -19.01
N ILE A 309 3.60 8.28 -18.34
CA ILE A 309 3.22 7.93 -16.97
C ILE A 309 2.13 6.85 -16.96
N VAL A 310 1.18 6.92 -17.89
CA VAL A 310 -0.01 6.04 -17.86
C VAL A 310 -0.05 5.08 -19.04
N LEU A 311 -0.02 5.58 -20.28
CA LEU A 311 -0.32 4.75 -21.45
C LEU A 311 0.73 3.66 -21.70
N ARG A 312 2.02 3.97 -21.59
CA ARG A 312 3.08 2.98 -21.79
C ARG A 312 3.10 1.89 -20.73
N PRO A 313 3.07 2.20 -19.40
CA PRO A 313 2.96 1.19 -18.37
C PRO A 313 1.66 0.37 -18.50
N LEU A 314 0.54 1.01 -18.85
CA LEU A 314 -0.74 0.34 -19.04
C LEU A 314 -0.71 -0.65 -20.21
N ALA A 315 -0.14 -0.25 -21.37
CA ALA A 315 0.01 -1.14 -22.52
C ALA A 315 0.87 -2.37 -22.19
N ALA A 316 2.01 -2.17 -21.49
CA ALA A 316 2.84 -3.28 -21.02
C ALA A 316 2.08 -4.19 -20.04
N THR A 317 1.29 -3.60 -19.14
CA THR A 317 0.45 -4.34 -18.20
C THR A 317 -0.63 -5.14 -18.88
N LEU A 318 -1.30 -4.60 -19.90
CA LEU A 318 -2.34 -5.30 -20.64
C LEU A 318 -1.75 -6.48 -21.43
N ALA A 319 -0.59 -6.30 -22.06
CA ALA A 319 0.12 -7.40 -22.74
C ALA A 319 0.49 -8.52 -21.74
N MET A 320 1.04 -8.17 -20.59
CA MET A 320 1.31 -9.11 -19.49
C MET A 320 0.03 -9.81 -19.03
N GLY A 321 -1.02 -9.05 -18.78
CA GLY A 321 -2.30 -9.59 -18.30
C GLY A 321 -2.91 -10.57 -19.28
N THR A 322 -2.87 -10.27 -20.59
CA THR A 322 -3.35 -11.17 -21.64
C THR A 322 -2.57 -12.49 -21.62
N VAL A 323 -1.26 -12.46 -21.51
CA VAL A 323 -0.43 -13.68 -21.48
C VAL A 323 -0.72 -14.50 -20.21
N VAL A 324 -0.76 -13.86 -19.03
CA VAL A 324 -1.06 -14.55 -17.77
C VAL A 324 -2.46 -15.16 -17.78
N TRP A 325 -3.45 -14.43 -18.31
CA TRP A 325 -4.82 -14.93 -18.45
C TRP A 325 -4.90 -16.14 -19.40
N LEU A 326 -4.23 -16.06 -20.58
CA LEU A 326 -4.20 -17.17 -21.54
C LEU A 326 -3.47 -18.39 -20.95
N LEU A 327 -2.36 -18.22 -20.25
CA LEU A 327 -1.65 -19.31 -19.58
C LEU A 327 -2.54 -19.99 -18.56
N TRP A 328 -3.24 -19.20 -17.72
CA TRP A 328 -4.15 -19.75 -16.72
C TRP A 328 -5.30 -20.53 -17.36
N GLN A 329 -5.97 -19.95 -18.35
CA GLN A 329 -7.14 -20.55 -18.98
C GLN A 329 -6.81 -21.80 -19.82
N LYS A 330 -5.69 -21.80 -20.55
CA LYS A 330 -5.35 -22.86 -21.49
C LYS A 330 -4.50 -23.98 -20.90
N LEU A 331 -3.57 -23.66 -20.00
CA LEU A 331 -2.62 -24.64 -19.48
C LEU A 331 -3.00 -25.15 -18.09
N PHE A 332 -3.56 -24.28 -17.25
CA PHE A 332 -3.78 -24.61 -15.85
C PHE A 332 -5.23 -24.70 -15.42
N THR A 333 -6.19 -24.46 -16.27
CA THR A 333 -7.65 -24.62 -16.09
C THR A 333 -8.13 -24.72 -14.62
N GLU A 334 -9.39 -24.54 -14.30
CA GLU A 334 -9.94 -24.62 -12.95
C GLU A 334 -9.74 -25.99 -12.25
N SER A 335 -9.50 -27.06 -12.98
CA SER A 335 -9.15 -28.38 -12.46
C SER A 335 -7.86 -28.39 -11.60
N TYR A 336 -6.94 -27.44 -11.83
CA TYR A 336 -5.75 -27.30 -10.99
C TYR A 336 -6.03 -26.79 -9.58
N LEU A 337 -7.17 -26.13 -9.35
CA LEU A 337 -7.59 -25.71 -8.01
C LEU A 337 -7.83 -26.91 -7.10
N SER A 338 -8.26 -28.05 -7.64
CA SER A 338 -8.49 -29.31 -6.93
C SER A 338 -7.34 -30.32 -7.02
N ALA A 339 -6.33 -30.06 -7.87
CA ALA A 339 -5.25 -31.02 -8.19
C ALA A 339 -4.16 -31.17 -7.11
N GLY A 340 -4.34 -30.49 -5.93
CA GLY A 340 -3.40 -30.49 -4.82
C GLY A 340 -2.48 -29.26 -4.79
N ARG A 341 -2.11 -28.84 -3.56
CA ARG A 341 -1.36 -27.60 -3.31
C ARG A 341 -0.04 -27.50 -4.07
N GLY A 342 0.70 -28.62 -4.24
CA GLY A 342 2.00 -28.60 -4.92
C GLY A 342 1.87 -28.25 -6.41
N LYS A 343 0.91 -28.85 -7.11
CA LYS A 343 0.66 -28.54 -8.54
C LYS A 343 0.16 -27.12 -8.72
N LEU A 344 -0.75 -26.67 -7.86
CA LEU A 344 -1.26 -25.30 -7.87
C LEU A 344 -0.16 -24.27 -7.63
N MET A 345 0.77 -24.56 -6.69
CA MET A 345 1.92 -23.69 -6.41
C MET A 345 2.81 -23.54 -7.63
N ILE A 346 3.15 -24.64 -8.32
CA ILE A 346 3.95 -24.59 -9.53
C ILE A 346 3.23 -23.78 -10.62
N ALA A 347 1.93 -24.00 -10.82
CA ALA A 347 1.14 -23.26 -11.79
C ALA A 347 1.14 -21.76 -11.53
N VAL A 348 0.92 -21.34 -10.27
CA VAL A 348 0.95 -19.92 -9.88
C VAL A 348 2.34 -19.32 -10.08
N ILE A 349 3.41 -20.03 -9.67
CA ILE A 349 4.79 -19.56 -9.85
C ILE A 349 5.13 -19.40 -11.33
N VAL A 350 4.73 -20.34 -12.18
CA VAL A 350 4.94 -20.25 -13.64
C VAL A 350 4.19 -19.07 -14.23
N CYS A 351 2.93 -18.86 -13.87
CA CYS A 351 2.16 -17.70 -14.31
C CYS A 351 2.77 -16.36 -13.87
N VAL A 352 3.23 -16.28 -12.63
CA VAL A 352 3.89 -15.06 -12.09
C VAL A 352 5.22 -14.83 -12.79
N ALA A 353 6.06 -15.87 -12.95
CA ALA A 353 7.36 -15.74 -13.64
C ALA A 353 7.20 -15.34 -15.10
N ALA A 354 6.26 -15.95 -15.82
CA ALA A 354 5.92 -15.58 -17.20
C ALA A 354 5.38 -14.14 -17.27
N GLY A 355 4.51 -13.77 -16.34
CA GLY A 355 4.00 -12.39 -16.23
C GLY A 355 5.12 -11.37 -16.04
N ILE A 356 6.04 -11.61 -15.11
CA ILE A 356 7.20 -10.73 -14.88
C ILE A 356 8.07 -10.64 -16.14
N ALA A 357 8.37 -11.76 -16.79
CA ALA A 357 9.21 -11.78 -17.98
C ALA A 357 8.56 -10.98 -19.13
N VAL A 358 7.29 -11.22 -19.42
CA VAL A 358 6.53 -10.48 -20.45
C VAL A 358 6.45 -9.00 -20.10
N TYR A 359 6.14 -8.68 -18.84
CA TYR A 359 6.04 -7.30 -18.41
C TYR A 359 7.37 -6.54 -18.61
N VAL A 360 8.48 -7.12 -18.16
CA VAL A 360 9.81 -6.50 -18.31
C VAL A 360 10.14 -6.27 -19.79
N VAL A 361 9.93 -7.28 -20.64
CA VAL A 361 10.15 -7.14 -22.08
C VAL A 361 9.28 -6.04 -22.68
N CYS A 362 7.98 -6.04 -22.41
CA CYS A 362 7.05 -5.03 -22.92
C CYS A 362 7.34 -3.63 -22.33
N ALA A 363 7.71 -3.53 -21.07
CA ALA A 363 8.07 -2.26 -20.44
C ALA A 363 9.32 -1.62 -21.09
N VAL A 364 10.28 -2.44 -21.51
CA VAL A 364 11.45 -1.97 -22.26
C VAL A 364 11.08 -1.60 -23.69
N LEU A 365 10.31 -2.45 -24.40
CA LEU A 365 9.87 -2.21 -25.78
C LEU A 365 9.04 -0.93 -25.92
N PHE A 366 8.08 -0.72 -25.02
CA PHE A 366 7.22 0.46 -25.01
C PHE A 366 7.88 1.68 -24.35
N LYS A 367 9.13 1.55 -23.92
CA LYS A 367 9.88 2.62 -23.23
C LYS A 367 9.14 3.14 -21.97
N ALA A 368 8.41 2.25 -21.30
CA ALA A 368 7.76 2.55 -20.03
C ALA A 368 8.80 2.76 -18.90
N VAL A 369 9.93 2.04 -18.97
CA VAL A 369 11.10 2.25 -18.11
C VAL A 369 12.20 2.89 -18.96
N ARG A 370 12.74 4.01 -18.50
CA ARG A 370 13.86 4.71 -19.17
C ARG A 370 15.16 4.40 -18.43
N SER A 371 16.27 4.43 -19.15
CA SER A 371 17.61 4.30 -18.54
C SER A 371 17.89 5.35 -17.45
N GLU A 372 17.17 6.46 -17.50
CA GLU A 372 17.23 7.55 -16.52
C GLU A 372 16.60 7.16 -15.16
N ASP A 373 15.67 6.21 -15.15
CA ASP A 373 14.97 5.72 -13.95
C ASP A 373 15.82 4.72 -13.16
N LEU A 374 16.87 4.16 -13.78
CA LEU A 374 17.74 3.19 -13.14
C LEU A 374 18.70 3.87 -12.16
N PRO A 375 18.93 3.26 -10.97
CA PRO A 375 19.93 3.74 -10.02
C PRO A 375 21.29 3.96 -10.70
N ALA A 376 22.03 4.99 -10.28
CA ALA A 376 23.31 5.40 -10.90
C ALA A 376 24.31 4.24 -11.06
N ARG A 377 24.27 3.23 -10.18
CA ARG A 377 25.10 2.02 -10.26
C ARG A 377 24.76 1.13 -11.45
N LEU A 378 23.48 0.99 -11.81
CA LEU A 378 23.03 0.18 -12.95
C LEU A 378 23.13 0.97 -14.27
N ARG A 379 23.01 2.29 -14.22
CA ARG A 379 23.18 3.19 -15.37
C ARG A 379 24.58 3.09 -15.98
N ARG A 380 25.64 2.86 -15.19
CA ARG A 380 27.02 2.66 -15.65
C ARG A 380 27.24 1.30 -16.34
N ARG A 381 26.46 0.27 -15.99
CA ARG A 381 26.53 -1.05 -16.64
C ARG A 381 25.77 -1.11 -17.97
N ALA A 382 24.71 -0.35 -18.14
CA ALA A 382 23.92 -0.31 -19.36
C ALA A 382 24.56 0.54 -20.49
N LYS A 383 25.64 1.28 -20.19
CA LYS A 383 26.42 2.08 -21.16
C LYS A 383 27.74 1.39 -21.58
N ARG A 384 28.05 0.22 -21.02
CA ARG A 384 29.11 -0.68 -21.46
C ARG A 384 28.49 -1.85 -22.23
#